data_57734e3f920f5fa4abf08fe4037093b6
#
_entry.id   57734e3f920f5fa4abf08fe4037093b6
#
_cell.length_a   1.000
_cell.length_b   1.000
_cell.length_c   1.000
_cell.angle_alpha   90.00
_cell.angle_beta   90.00
_cell.angle_gamma   90.00
#
_symmetry.space_group_name_H-M   'P 1'
#
loop_
_entity.id
_entity.type
_entity.pdbx_description
1 polymer ?
#
loop_
_entity_poly.entity_id
_entity_poly.type
_entity_poly.pdbx_seq_one_letter_code
_entity_poly.pdbx_strand_id
1 'polypeptide(L)'
;ATWASEAAKWDHLRELKVIPILGTEKQRVNALFTPGDIWVINRENLPWLADYCRNNWPFDMVVLDESTSFKNSRAKRFLALKRVRQRITRMVELTGTPSPNGMEDLYAQIYLLDGGARLGRTLTSFRENFMSQDRAHPGQQYRTYSLLPGADQRIRDAISDICISMKAEDYLTLPDYIEDIVPVALDAAAKKSYQKLEREMLLQVDTETVTAGTAATLNGKLLQLCGGAVYANDGGVAE
;
A
#
# COMPACT_ATOMS: atom_id res chain seq x y z
N ALA A 1 14.52 0.57 -10.59
CA ALA A 1 14.80 0.01 -11.93
C ALA A 1 13.76 0.50 -12.95
N THR A 2 12.46 0.43 -12.65
CA THR A 2 11.38 0.72 -13.60
C THR A 2 11.41 2.15 -14.15
N TRP A 3 11.52 3.17 -13.29
CA TRP A 3 11.51 4.57 -13.72
C TRP A 3 12.67 4.94 -14.66
N ALA A 4 13.88 4.45 -14.38
CA ALA A 4 15.04 4.69 -15.26
C ALA A 4 14.90 3.97 -16.61
N SER A 5 14.39 2.73 -16.60
CA SER A 5 14.16 1.99 -17.85
C SER A 5 13.01 2.58 -18.66
N GLU A 6 11.98 3.10 -18.03
CA GLU A 6 10.90 3.78 -18.73
C GLU A 6 11.38 5.11 -19.36
N ALA A 7 12.12 5.94 -18.63
CA ALA A 7 12.68 7.17 -19.19
C ALA A 7 13.52 6.92 -20.44
N ALA A 8 14.27 5.81 -20.49
CA ALA A 8 15.08 5.44 -21.66
C ALA A 8 14.25 5.00 -22.89
N LYS A 9 13.01 4.55 -22.69
CA LYS A 9 12.15 4.08 -23.81
C LYS A 9 11.49 5.24 -24.59
N TRP A 10 11.28 6.37 -23.95
CA TRP A 10 10.54 7.47 -24.53
C TRP A 10 11.47 8.57 -25.03
N ASP A 11 11.40 8.92 -26.30
CA ASP A 11 12.31 9.89 -26.93
C ASP A 11 12.37 11.24 -26.21
N HIS A 12 11.23 11.74 -25.75
CA HIS A 12 11.13 13.03 -25.05
C HIS A 12 11.66 12.99 -23.60
N LEU A 13 11.98 11.80 -23.07
CA LEU A 13 12.54 11.61 -21.71
C LEU A 13 14.01 11.20 -21.71
N ARG A 14 14.60 10.91 -22.88
CA ARG A 14 15.98 10.38 -22.99
C ARG A 14 17.05 11.30 -22.41
N GLU A 15 16.82 12.60 -22.43
CA GLU A 15 17.78 13.58 -21.90
C GLU A 15 17.72 13.71 -20.39
N LEU A 16 16.64 13.20 -19.74
CA LEU A 16 16.48 13.28 -18.29
C LEU A 16 17.42 12.30 -17.58
N LYS A 17 18.20 12.84 -16.65
CA LYS A 17 19.09 12.07 -15.79
C LYS A 17 18.34 11.54 -14.58
N VAL A 18 18.08 10.24 -14.59
CA VAL A 18 17.41 9.54 -13.48
C VAL A 18 18.46 8.98 -12.52
N ILE A 19 18.46 9.45 -11.28
CA ILE A 19 19.40 9.08 -10.23
C ILE A 19 18.73 8.15 -9.22
N PRO A 20 19.11 6.86 -9.13
CA PRO A 20 18.58 5.96 -8.12
C PRO A 20 19.27 6.19 -6.76
N ILE A 21 18.47 6.51 -5.73
CA ILE A 21 18.94 6.62 -4.33
C ILE A 21 18.79 5.26 -3.67
N LEU A 22 19.75 4.36 -3.89
CA LEU A 22 19.73 2.97 -3.46
C LEU A 22 21.01 2.55 -2.74
N GLY A 23 21.03 1.37 -2.15
CA GLY A 23 22.19 0.76 -1.52
C GLY A 23 22.46 1.25 -0.10
N THR A 24 23.73 1.28 0.28
CA THR A 24 24.19 1.72 1.61
C THR A 24 23.92 3.22 1.82
N GLU A 25 23.93 3.67 3.07
CA GLU A 25 23.72 5.09 3.38
C GLU A 25 24.73 6.00 2.65
N LYS A 26 26.01 5.62 2.61
CA LYS A 26 27.04 6.37 1.87
C LYS A 26 26.69 6.48 0.38
N GLN A 27 26.22 5.40 -0.24
CA GLN A 27 25.80 5.40 -1.65
C GLN A 27 24.59 6.31 -1.88
N ARG A 28 23.61 6.26 -0.98
CA ARG A 28 22.42 7.13 -1.05
C ARG A 28 22.77 8.61 -0.90
N VAL A 29 23.67 8.93 0.02
CA VAL A 29 24.18 10.31 0.18
C VAL A 29 24.88 10.79 -1.09
N ASN A 30 25.77 9.98 -1.67
CA ASN A 30 26.44 10.34 -2.93
C ASN A 30 25.42 10.57 -4.07
N ALA A 31 24.38 9.73 -4.15
CA ALA A 31 23.33 9.89 -5.15
C ALA A 31 22.55 11.20 -4.99
N LEU A 32 22.31 11.68 -3.77
CA LEU A 32 21.64 12.97 -3.52
C LEU A 32 22.46 14.17 -4.04
N PHE A 33 23.80 14.09 -3.99
CA PHE A 33 24.67 15.15 -4.49
C PHE A 33 25.07 14.96 -5.97
N THR A 34 24.63 13.88 -6.61
CA THR A 34 24.84 13.67 -8.05
C THR A 34 23.85 14.57 -8.82
N PRO A 35 24.34 15.42 -9.74
CA PRO A 35 23.46 16.23 -10.58
C PRO A 35 22.52 15.35 -11.44
N GLY A 36 21.23 15.61 -11.35
CA GLY A 36 20.19 14.87 -12.06
C GLY A 36 18.90 15.67 -12.17
N ASP A 37 17.92 15.12 -12.85
CA ASP A 37 16.61 15.73 -13.05
C ASP A 37 15.55 15.00 -12.22
N ILE A 38 15.71 13.69 -12.04
CA ILE A 38 14.77 12.82 -11.30
C ILE A 38 15.57 11.93 -10.34
N TRP A 39 15.21 11.97 -9.06
CA TRP A 39 15.74 11.06 -8.04
C TRP A 39 14.69 10.02 -7.67
N VAL A 40 15.04 8.76 -7.76
CA VAL A 40 14.14 7.63 -7.47
C VAL A 40 14.58 6.92 -6.21
N ILE A 41 13.67 6.78 -5.25
CA ILE A 41 13.95 6.14 -3.95
C ILE A 41 12.86 5.14 -3.59
N ASN A 42 13.23 4.06 -2.90
CA ASN A 42 12.25 3.13 -2.33
C ASN A 42 11.49 3.78 -1.17
N ARG A 43 10.21 3.51 -1.08
CA ARG A 43 9.30 4.06 -0.04
C ARG A 43 9.80 3.82 1.39
N GLU A 44 10.45 2.70 1.63
CA GLU A 44 11.03 2.32 2.93
C GLU A 44 12.15 3.25 3.36
N ASN A 45 12.87 3.83 2.41
CA ASN A 45 13.97 4.77 2.67
C ASN A 45 13.50 6.23 2.80
N LEU A 46 12.23 6.54 2.59
CA LEU A 46 11.69 7.89 2.71
C LEU A 46 11.87 8.50 4.13
N PRO A 47 11.67 7.75 5.24
CA PRO A 47 11.96 8.29 6.57
C PRO A 47 13.42 8.74 6.71
N TRP A 48 14.38 7.94 6.23
CA TRP A 48 15.78 8.30 6.20
C TRP A 48 16.02 9.58 5.38
N LEU A 49 15.46 9.67 4.17
CA LEU A 49 15.61 10.83 3.30
C LEU A 49 15.08 12.11 3.97
N ALA A 50 13.89 12.04 4.57
CA ALA A 50 13.28 13.18 5.25
C ALA A 50 14.08 13.60 6.50
N ASP A 51 14.68 12.65 7.21
CA ASP A 51 15.54 12.93 8.36
C ASP A 51 16.90 13.49 7.93
N TYR A 52 17.47 13.01 6.83
CA TYR A 52 18.73 13.50 6.28
C TYR A 52 18.62 14.93 5.76
N CYS A 53 17.62 15.19 4.92
CA CYS A 53 17.41 16.50 4.31
C CYS A 53 16.86 17.53 5.31
N ARG A 54 16.03 17.13 6.26
CA ARG A 54 15.42 17.99 7.29
C ARG A 54 14.88 19.31 6.68
N ASN A 55 15.52 20.44 7.06
CA ASN A 55 15.14 21.77 6.61
C ASN A 55 15.63 22.09 5.18
N ASN A 56 16.54 21.31 4.64
CA ASN A 56 17.16 21.49 3.33
C ASN A 56 16.57 20.47 2.31
N TRP A 57 15.27 20.28 2.33
CA TRP A 57 14.58 19.44 1.36
C TRP A 57 14.77 19.99 -0.06
N PRO A 58 15.43 19.26 -0.98
CA PRO A 58 15.84 19.83 -2.26
C PRO A 58 14.84 19.63 -3.40
N PHE A 59 13.76 18.85 -3.15
CA PHE A 59 12.83 18.44 -4.21
C PHE A 59 11.58 19.31 -4.19
N ASP A 60 11.32 20.01 -5.26
CA ASP A 60 10.13 20.84 -5.48
C ASP A 60 8.90 20.02 -5.91
N MET A 61 9.12 18.88 -6.57
CA MET A 61 8.08 17.95 -6.98
C MET A 61 8.31 16.55 -6.40
N VAL A 62 7.23 15.92 -5.91
CA VAL A 62 7.25 14.53 -5.43
C VAL A 62 6.14 13.75 -6.12
N VAL A 63 6.50 12.59 -6.69
CA VAL A 63 5.56 11.63 -7.26
C VAL A 63 5.56 10.37 -6.41
N LEU A 64 4.40 9.99 -5.92
CA LEU A 64 4.20 8.75 -5.16
C LEU A 64 3.58 7.69 -6.07
N ASP A 65 4.39 6.75 -6.49
CA ASP A 65 3.92 5.56 -7.19
C ASP A 65 3.39 4.55 -6.17
N GLU A 66 2.23 3.95 -6.46
CA GLU A 66 1.49 3.12 -5.51
C GLU A 66 1.22 3.84 -4.17
N SER A 67 0.57 5.01 -4.26
CA SER A 67 0.28 5.89 -3.11
C SER A 67 -0.56 5.21 -2.03
N THR A 68 -1.27 4.13 -2.33
CA THR A 68 -1.97 3.27 -1.35
C THR A 68 -1.07 2.85 -0.19
N SER A 69 0.24 2.76 -0.42
CA SER A 69 1.22 2.50 0.65
C SER A 69 1.25 3.59 1.73
N PHE A 70 0.72 4.78 1.47
CA PHE A 70 0.64 5.92 2.38
C PHE A 70 -0.73 6.08 3.06
N LYS A 71 -1.68 5.18 2.82
CA LYS A 71 -3.04 5.22 3.37
C LYS A 71 -3.14 5.25 4.90
N ASN A 72 -2.12 4.76 5.60
CA ASN A 72 -2.07 4.78 7.05
C ASN A 72 -1.38 6.06 7.55
N SER A 73 -2.16 7.00 8.12
CA SER A 73 -1.67 8.27 8.64
C SER A 73 -0.72 8.16 9.86
N ARG A 74 -0.58 6.97 10.45
CA ARG A 74 0.37 6.67 11.55
C ARG A 74 1.64 6.02 11.06
N ALA A 75 1.72 5.60 9.80
CA ALA A 75 2.90 4.94 9.25
C ALA A 75 4.11 5.89 9.21
N LYS A 76 5.30 5.37 9.52
CA LYS A 76 6.56 6.16 9.53
C LYS A 76 6.77 6.93 8.22
N ARG A 77 6.47 6.31 7.07
CA ARG A 77 6.61 6.93 5.74
C ARG A 77 5.65 8.12 5.54
N PHE A 78 4.40 8.00 5.98
CA PHE A 78 3.45 9.12 5.94
C PHE A 78 3.92 10.28 6.83
N LEU A 79 4.29 10.00 8.08
CA LEU A 79 4.77 11.00 9.02
C LEU A 79 6.05 11.70 8.53
N ALA A 80 6.95 10.97 7.89
CA ALA A 80 8.14 11.52 7.27
C ALA A 80 7.81 12.52 6.15
N LEU A 81 6.94 12.13 5.23
CA LEU A 81 6.53 12.99 4.12
C LEU A 81 5.72 14.20 4.60
N LYS A 82 4.83 14.00 5.57
CA LYS A 82 4.08 15.09 6.20
C LYS A 82 4.98 16.19 6.77
N ARG A 83 6.12 15.83 7.38
CA ARG A 83 7.08 16.81 7.94
C ARG A 83 7.71 17.73 6.88
N VAL A 84 7.94 17.22 5.69
CA VAL A 84 8.55 17.97 4.58
C VAL A 84 7.54 18.53 3.58
N ARG A 85 6.25 18.18 3.74
CA ARG A 85 5.19 18.51 2.79
C ARG A 85 5.13 19.99 2.39
N GLN A 86 5.32 20.90 3.34
CA GLN A 86 5.27 22.34 3.09
C GLN A 86 6.42 22.85 2.21
N ARG A 87 7.46 22.05 1.99
CA ARG A 87 8.62 22.36 1.13
C ARG A 87 8.45 21.79 -0.27
N ILE A 88 7.37 21.04 -0.50
CA ILE A 88 7.06 20.40 -1.78
C ILE A 88 6.02 21.28 -2.48
N THR A 89 6.41 21.86 -3.60
CA THR A 89 5.54 22.73 -4.41
C THR A 89 4.45 21.93 -5.11
N ARG A 90 4.83 20.79 -5.68
CA ARG A 90 3.92 19.92 -6.44
C ARG A 90 3.98 18.49 -5.96
N MET A 91 2.81 17.91 -5.72
CA MET A 91 2.68 16.50 -5.36
C MET A 91 1.73 15.79 -6.30
N VAL A 92 2.13 14.60 -6.74
CA VAL A 92 1.34 13.70 -7.58
C VAL A 92 1.28 12.34 -6.92
N GLU A 93 0.11 11.76 -6.88
CA GLU A 93 -0.12 10.40 -6.37
C GLU A 93 -0.72 9.52 -7.46
N LEU A 94 -0.12 8.35 -7.65
CA LEU A 94 -0.53 7.36 -8.65
C LEU A 94 -0.92 6.07 -7.91
N THR A 95 -2.10 5.53 -8.22
CA THR A 95 -2.55 4.25 -7.67
C THR A 95 -3.69 3.66 -8.47
N GLY A 96 -3.68 2.35 -8.67
CA GLY A 96 -4.80 1.61 -9.25
C GLY A 96 -5.91 1.29 -8.23
N THR A 97 -5.59 1.31 -6.92
CA THR A 97 -6.52 0.93 -5.84
C THR A 97 -6.45 1.92 -4.67
N PRO A 98 -7.04 3.12 -4.80
CA PRO A 98 -6.87 4.19 -3.81
C PRO A 98 -7.48 3.86 -2.43
N SER A 99 -8.53 3.05 -2.37
CA SER A 99 -9.29 2.76 -1.15
C SER A 99 -9.60 1.26 -0.97
N PRO A 100 -8.59 0.38 -0.88
CA PRO A 100 -8.79 -1.08 -0.85
C PRO A 100 -9.56 -1.58 0.38
N ASN A 101 -9.53 -0.86 1.50
CA ASN A 101 -10.27 -1.23 2.72
C ASN A 101 -11.41 -0.26 3.03
N GLY A 102 -11.77 0.61 2.10
CA GLY A 102 -12.84 1.59 2.25
C GLY A 102 -12.36 3.04 2.23
N MET A 103 -13.30 3.98 2.30
CA MET A 103 -13.04 5.40 2.06
C MET A 103 -12.09 6.05 3.08
N GLU A 104 -11.91 5.46 4.27
CA GLU A 104 -10.92 5.97 5.24
C GLU A 104 -9.48 5.90 4.69
N ASP A 105 -9.19 4.95 3.81
CA ASP A 105 -7.87 4.82 3.17
C ASP A 105 -7.50 6.06 2.33
N LEU A 106 -8.49 6.84 1.85
CA LEU A 106 -8.26 8.08 1.10
C LEU A 106 -7.75 9.22 1.98
N TYR A 107 -8.12 9.26 3.25
CA TYR A 107 -7.81 10.39 4.12
C TYR A 107 -6.32 10.77 4.11
N ALA A 108 -5.44 9.79 4.33
CA ALA A 108 -4.01 10.06 4.43
C ALA A 108 -3.40 10.47 3.07
N GLN A 109 -3.84 9.87 1.99
CA GLN A 109 -3.41 10.19 0.64
C GLN A 109 -3.82 11.64 0.27
N ILE A 110 -5.09 11.96 0.40
CA ILE A 110 -5.59 13.32 0.12
C ILE A 110 -4.94 14.37 1.03
N TYR A 111 -4.69 14.01 2.31
CA TYR A 111 -3.97 14.90 3.23
C TYR A 111 -2.57 15.28 2.71
N LEU A 112 -1.84 14.36 2.08
CA LEU A 112 -0.53 14.66 1.50
C LEU A 112 -0.65 15.58 0.29
N LEU A 113 -1.73 15.53 -0.47
CA LEU A 113 -1.98 16.44 -1.59
C LEU A 113 -2.30 17.87 -1.13
N ASP A 114 -3.18 18.05 -0.15
CA ASP A 114 -3.79 19.35 0.17
C ASP A 114 -3.60 19.83 1.62
N GLY A 115 -2.91 19.06 2.47
CA GLY A 115 -2.70 19.41 3.88
C GLY A 115 -3.96 19.29 4.76
N GLY A 116 -4.98 18.57 4.27
CA GLY A 116 -6.25 18.34 4.96
C GLY A 116 -7.29 19.43 4.70
N ALA A 117 -7.18 20.16 3.60
CA ALA A 117 -8.13 21.21 3.24
C ALA A 117 -9.51 20.64 2.91
N ARG A 118 -9.58 19.50 2.22
CA ARG A 118 -10.85 18.89 1.75
C ARG A 118 -11.45 17.92 2.74
N LEU A 119 -10.65 16.98 3.24
CA LEU A 119 -11.16 15.87 4.07
C LEU A 119 -10.93 16.07 5.58
N GLY A 120 -10.37 17.19 5.97
CA GLY A 120 -10.11 17.54 7.37
C GLY A 120 -8.65 17.42 7.79
N ARG A 121 -8.26 18.23 8.77
CA ARG A 121 -6.85 18.34 9.23
C ARG A 121 -6.39 17.17 10.09
N THR A 122 -7.32 16.39 10.61
CA THR A 122 -7.04 15.22 11.45
C THR A 122 -7.93 14.04 11.04
N LEU A 123 -7.46 12.81 11.25
CA LEU A 123 -8.28 11.63 11.03
C LEU A 123 -9.54 11.63 11.90
N THR A 124 -9.48 12.21 13.10
CA THR A 124 -10.64 12.38 13.97
C THR A 124 -11.69 13.26 13.30
N SER A 125 -11.28 14.43 12.78
CA SER A 125 -12.20 15.32 12.05
C SER A 125 -12.79 14.66 10.80
N PHE A 126 -11.99 13.87 10.06
CA PHE A 126 -12.51 13.07 8.95
C PHE A 126 -13.62 12.11 9.40
N ARG A 127 -13.37 11.36 10.49
CA ARG A 127 -14.34 10.40 11.02
C ARG A 127 -15.60 11.09 11.52
N GLU A 128 -15.48 12.21 12.23
CA GLU A 128 -16.63 13.01 12.71
C GLU A 128 -17.51 13.50 11.56
N ASN A 129 -16.92 13.87 10.43
CA ASN A 129 -17.64 14.41 9.27
C ASN A 129 -18.26 13.34 8.38
N PHE A 130 -17.63 12.17 8.26
CA PHE A 130 -17.97 11.19 7.23
C PHE A 130 -18.30 9.80 7.76
N MET A 131 -18.06 9.51 9.04
CA MET A 131 -18.21 8.16 9.59
C MET A 131 -18.98 8.16 10.91
N SER A 132 -19.60 7.04 11.23
CA SER A 132 -20.14 6.74 12.55
C SER A 132 -19.32 5.63 13.20
N GLN A 133 -19.14 5.73 14.51
CA GLN A 133 -18.52 4.63 15.25
C GLN A 133 -19.53 3.49 15.38
N ASP A 134 -19.11 2.28 15.00
CA ASP A 134 -19.93 1.09 15.14
C ASP A 134 -20.13 0.72 16.62
N ARG A 135 -21.22 0.02 16.90
CA ARG A 135 -21.46 -0.51 18.24
C ARG A 135 -20.37 -1.51 18.59
N ALA A 136 -19.75 -1.33 19.76
CA ALA A 136 -18.74 -2.25 20.23
C ALA A 136 -19.35 -3.63 20.49
N HIS A 137 -18.74 -4.69 19.93
CA HIS A 137 -19.07 -6.06 20.29
C HIS A 137 -18.32 -6.48 21.56
N PRO A 138 -18.90 -7.34 22.41
CA PRO A 138 -18.19 -7.89 23.57
C PRO A 138 -16.86 -8.53 23.14
N GLY A 139 -15.75 -8.12 23.76
CA GLY A 139 -14.40 -8.59 23.42
C GLY A 139 -13.67 -7.83 22.30
N GLN A 140 -14.29 -6.86 21.66
CA GLN A 140 -13.66 -6.05 20.62
C GLN A 140 -12.68 -5.04 21.25
N GLN A 141 -11.39 -5.17 20.92
CA GLN A 141 -10.33 -4.28 21.41
C GLN A 141 -10.22 -2.97 20.60
N TYR A 142 -10.73 -2.94 19.36
CA TYR A 142 -10.57 -1.83 18.42
C TYR A 142 -11.92 -1.25 18.03
N ARG A 143 -11.98 0.07 17.92
CA ARG A 143 -13.15 0.78 17.39
C ARG A 143 -13.18 0.63 15.88
N THR A 144 -14.33 0.22 15.36
CA THR A 144 -14.63 0.20 13.92
C THR A 144 -15.52 1.38 13.55
N TYR A 145 -15.49 1.76 12.29
CA TYR A 145 -16.22 2.90 11.77
C TYR A 145 -16.86 2.53 10.45
N SER A 146 -18.10 2.93 10.27
CA SER A 146 -18.86 2.80 9.04
C SER A 146 -19.17 4.17 8.44
N LEU A 147 -19.29 4.26 7.12
CA LEU A 147 -19.65 5.52 6.46
C LEU A 147 -21.06 5.97 6.88
N LEU A 148 -21.22 7.27 7.09
CA LEU A 148 -22.53 7.89 7.19
C LEU A 148 -23.28 7.80 5.85
N PRO A 149 -24.61 7.77 5.86
CA PRO A 149 -25.40 7.78 4.63
C PRO A 149 -25.00 8.95 3.71
N GLY A 150 -24.68 8.64 2.44
CA GLY A 150 -24.22 9.60 1.43
C GLY A 150 -22.83 10.19 1.64
N ALA A 151 -22.04 9.70 2.61
CA ALA A 151 -20.70 10.21 2.87
C ALA A 151 -19.72 9.85 1.75
N ASP A 152 -19.90 8.71 1.07
CA ASP A 152 -19.09 8.32 -0.07
C ASP A 152 -19.18 9.34 -1.21
N GLN A 153 -20.38 9.80 -1.54
CA GLN A 153 -20.57 10.82 -2.56
C GLN A 153 -19.96 12.16 -2.13
N ARG A 154 -20.19 12.58 -0.88
CA ARG A 154 -19.60 13.83 -0.35
C ARG A 154 -18.07 13.80 -0.38
N ILE A 155 -17.44 12.65 -0.08
CA ILE A 155 -15.99 12.51 -0.18
C ILE A 155 -15.54 12.64 -1.65
N ARG A 156 -16.20 11.94 -2.58
CA ARG A 156 -15.86 12.02 -4.02
C ARG A 156 -16.00 13.43 -4.55
N ASP A 157 -17.09 14.12 -4.22
CA ASP A 157 -17.33 15.50 -4.64
C ASP A 157 -16.25 16.43 -4.10
N ALA A 158 -15.86 16.26 -2.83
CA ALA A 158 -14.84 17.09 -2.19
C ALA A 158 -13.44 16.96 -2.82
N ILE A 159 -13.13 15.84 -3.48
CA ILE A 159 -11.80 15.58 -4.08
C ILE A 159 -11.82 15.62 -5.62
N SER A 160 -12.98 15.84 -6.23
CA SER A 160 -13.18 15.74 -7.68
C SER A 160 -12.30 16.69 -8.50
N ASP A 161 -11.94 17.83 -7.94
CA ASP A 161 -11.11 18.85 -8.59
C ASP A 161 -9.60 18.52 -8.57
N ILE A 162 -9.16 17.55 -7.76
CA ILE A 162 -7.75 17.14 -7.65
C ILE A 162 -7.51 15.67 -8.00
N CYS A 163 -8.57 14.89 -8.25
CA CYS A 163 -8.49 13.47 -8.56
C CYS A 163 -9.05 13.18 -9.94
N ILE A 164 -8.30 12.39 -10.71
CA ILE A 164 -8.76 11.85 -11.99
C ILE A 164 -8.81 10.33 -11.86
N SER A 165 -9.96 9.74 -12.22
CA SER A 165 -10.10 8.30 -12.36
C SER A 165 -10.06 7.95 -13.86
N MET A 166 -9.14 7.08 -14.23
CA MET A 166 -8.99 6.58 -15.60
C MET A 166 -9.22 5.08 -15.59
N LYS A 167 -10.22 4.62 -16.32
CA LYS A 167 -10.47 3.20 -16.53
C LYS A 167 -9.86 2.77 -17.86
N ALA A 168 -9.27 1.58 -17.91
CA ALA A 168 -8.72 1.03 -19.15
C ALA A 168 -9.77 0.96 -20.27
N GLU A 169 -11.01 0.64 -19.91
CA GLU A 169 -12.15 0.55 -20.82
C GLU A 169 -12.47 1.87 -21.55
N ASP A 170 -12.19 3.02 -20.91
CA ASP A 170 -12.44 4.34 -21.50
C ASP A 170 -11.41 4.75 -22.57
N TYR A 171 -10.23 4.09 -22.59
CA TYR A 171 -9.08 4.49 -23.42
C TYR A 171 -8.54 3.37 -24.32
N LEU A 172 -8.84 2.11 -23.99
CA LEU A 172 -8.32 0.95 -24.68
C LEU A 172 -9.46 0.09 -25.23
N THR A 173 -9.35 -0.33 -26.50
CA THR A 173 -10.18 -1.38 -27.03
C THR A 173 -9.59 -2.72 -26.63
N LEU A 174 -10.00 -3.21 -25.47
CA LEU A 174 -9.59 -4.51 -24.95
C LEU A 174 -10.57 -5.59 -25.41
N PRO A 175 -10.13 -6.85 -25.61
CA PRO A 175 -11.04 -7.97 -25.79
C PRO A 175 -11.87 -8.15 -24.52
N ASP A 176 -13.04 -8.76 -24.67
CA ASP A 176 -13.93 -9.07 -23.55
C ASP A 176 -13.16 -9.87 -22.48
N TYR A 177 -13.36 -9.48 -21.22
CA TYR A 177 -12.84 -10.23 -20.09
C TYR A 177 -13.59 -11.55 -19.97
N ILE A 178 -12.85 -12.67 -20.12
CA ILE A 178 -13.39 -14.02 -19.93
C ILE A 178 -12.79 -14.57 -18.64
N GLU A 179 -13.63 -14.82 -17.65
CA GLU A 179 -13.22 -15.51 -16.44
C GLU A 179 -13.46 -17.01 -16.62
N ASP A 180 -12.37 -17.79 -16.64
CA ASP A 180 -12.42 -19.23 -16.66
C ASP A 180 -11.98 -19.80 -15.30
N ILE A 181 -12.95 -20.32 -14.55
CA ILE A 181 -12.72 -20.89 -13.22
C ILE A 181 -12.35 -22.36 -13.37
N VAL A 182 -11.07 -22.66 -13.25
CA VAL A 182 -10.58 -24.04 -13.26
C VAL A 182 -10.54 -24.59 -11.83
N PRO A 183 -11.48 -25.49 -11.45
CA PRO A 183 -11.48 -26.09 -10.11
C PRO A 183 -10.31 -27.09 -10.00
N VAL A 184 -9.43 -26.86 -9.02
CA VAL A 184 -8.33 -27.77 -8.68
C VAL A 184 -8.64 -28.44 -7.36
N ALA A 185 -8.70 -29.78 -7.35
CA ALA A 185 -8.90 -30.54 -6.12
C ALA A 185 -7.54 -30.88 -5.49
N LEU A 186 -7.46 -30.72 -4.17
CA LEU A 186 -6.32 -31.22 -3.42
C LEU A 186 -6.29 -32.75 -3.50
N ASP A 187 -5.10 -33.34 -3.61
CA ASP A 187 -4.92 -34.76 -3.50
C ASP A 187 -5.29 -35.29 -2.07
N ALA A 188 -5.31 -36.60 -1.92
CA ALA A 188 -5.75 -37.20 -0.66
C ALA A 188 -4.85 -36.86 0.54
N ALA A 189 -3.54 -36.69 0.31
CA ALA A 189 -2.58 -36.35 1.35
C ALA A 189 -2.71 -34.88 1.76
N ALA A 190 -2.74 -33.97 0.80
CA ALA A 190 -2.92 -32.54 1.02
C ALA A 190 -4.28 -32.23 1.67
N LYS A 191 -5.36 -32.91 1.23
CA LYS A 191 -6.69 -32.78 1.84
C LYS A 191 -6.69 -33.21 3.30
N LYS A 192 -5.99 -34.30 3.64
CA LYS A 192 -5.87 -34.78 5.03
C LYS A 192 -5.11 -33.76 5.89
N SER A 193 -4.02 -33.20 5.36
CA SER A 193 -3.23 -32.16 6.02
C SER A 193 -4.04 -30.89 6.22
N TYR A 194 -4.81 -30.46 5.22
CA TYR A 194 -5.73 -29.32 5.32
C TYR A 194 -6.75 -29.50 6.44
N GLN A 195 -7.45 -30.65 6.45
CA GLN A 195 -8.47 -30.95 7.47
C GLN A 195 -7.88 -31.05 8.87
N LYS A 196 -6.65 -31.56 9.01
CA LYS A 196 -5.94 -31.62 10.28
C LYS A 196 -5.61 -30.22 10.77
N LEU A 197 -5.00 -29.36 9.94
CA LEU A 197 -4.69 -27.99 10.30
C LEU A 197 -5.94 -27.18 10.63
N GLU A 198 -7.02 -27.34 9.88
CA GLU A 198 -8.30 -26.68 10.11
C GLU A 198 -8.90 -27.04 11.47
N ARG A 199 -8.85 -28.32 11.85
CA ARG A 199 -9.45 -28.83 13.09
C ARG A 199 -8.60 -28.57 14.33
N GLU A 200 -7.30 -28.80 14.21
CA GLU A 200 -6.38 -28.85 15.35
C GLU A 200 -5.57 -27.57 15.50
N MET A 201 -5.66 -26.66 14.52
CA MET A 201 -4.79 -25.47 14.40
C MET A 201 -3.29 -25.82 14.47
N LEU A 202 -2.95 -27.08 14.23
CA LEU A 202 -1.60 -27.62 14.27
C LEU A 202 -1.41 -28.65 13.17
N LEU A 203 -0.34 -28.55 12.41
CA LEU A 203 0.08 -29.50 11.41
C LEU A 203 1.57 -29.79 11.58
N GLN A 204 1.95 -31.05 11.50
CA GLN A 204 3.34 -31.48 11.40
C GLN A 204 3.59 -32.00 9.99
N VAL A 205 4.54 -31.41 9.31
CA VAL A 205 4.98 -31.80 7.96
C VAL A 205 6.47 -32.12 8.07
N ASP A 206 6.85 -33.38 7.85
CA ASP A 206 8.19 -33.89 8.08
C ASP A 206 8.71 -33.54 9.48
N THR A 207 9.78 -32.73 9.56
CA THR A 207 10.37 -32.25 10.82
C THR A 207 9.81 -30.92 11.28
N GLU A 208 8.98 -30.26 10.46
CA GLU A 208 8.48 -28.92 10.68
C GLU A 208 7.11 -28.88 11.36
N THR A 209 6.90 -27.93 12.26
CA THR A 209 5.64 -27.72 12.95
C THR A 209 4.99 -26.42 12.53
N VAL A 210 3.77 -26.50 12.05
CA VAL A 210 2.93 -25.36 11.64
C VAL A 210 1.80 -25.19 12.65
N THR A 211 1.72 -24.02 13.28
CA THR A 211 0.62 -23.69 14.19
C THR A 211 -0.10 -22.42 13.76
N ALA A 212 -1.38 -22.34 14.10
CA ALA A 212 -2.21 -21.17 13.88
C ALA A 212 -2.82 -20.71 15.21
N GLY A 213 -2.29 -19.64 15.78
CA GLY A 213 -2.76 -19.11 17.06
C GLY A 213 -4.08 -18.33 17.00
N THR A 214 -4.53 -17.97 15.81
CA THR A 214 -5.79 -17.22 15.58
C THR A 214 -6.48 -17.70 14.31
N ALA A 215 -7.78 -17.44 14.18
CA ALA A 215 -8.54 -17.75 12.96
C ALA A 215 -7.98 -17.06 11.70
N ALA A 216 -7.48 -15.83 11.83
CA ALA A 216 -6.87 -15.10 10.72
C ALA A 216 -5.55 -15.76 10.26
N THR A 217 -4.73 -16.20 11.23
CA THR A 217 -3.50 -16.95 10.95
C THR A 217 -3.83 -18.30 10.32
N LEU A 218 -4.88 -18.97 10.78
CA LEU A 218 -5.33 -20.25 10.22
C LEU A 218 -5.70 -20.10 8.75
N ASN A 219 -6.54 -19.14 8.38
CA ASN A 219 -6.90 -18.90 6.99
C ASN A 219 -5.67 -18.66 6.11
N GLY A 220 -4.71 -17.85 6.56
CA GLY A 220 -3.46 -17.62 5.84
C GLY A 220 -2.65 -18.90 5.62
N LYS A 221 -2.55 -19.75 6.64
CA LYS A 221 -1.84 -21.04 6.56
C LYS A 221 -2.56 -22.05 5.66
N LEU A 222 -3.89 -22.11 5.71
CA LEU A 222 -4.69 -22.96 4.82
C LEU A 222 -4.55 -22.54 3.35
N LEU A 223 -4.54 -21.23 3.05
CA LEU A 223 -4.27 -20.73 1.70
C LEU A 223 -2.86 -21.08 1.23
N GLN A 224 -1.86 -20.97 2.09
CA GLN A 224 -0.49 -21.38 1.77
C GLN A 224 -0.42 -22.88 1.45
N LEU A 225 -1.07 -23.73 2.27
CA LEU A 225 -1.12 -25.17 2.04
C LEU A 225 -1.79 -25.53 0.71
N CYS A 226 -2.86 -24.81 0.33
CA CYS A 226 -3.48 -24.97 -1.00
C CYS A 226 -2.56 -24.55 -2.14
N GLY A 227 -1.60 -23.65 -1.89
CA GLY A 227 -0.57 -23.25 -2.84
C GLY A 227 0.61 -24.21 -2.95
N GLY A 228 0.62 -25.30 -2.17
CA GLY A 228 1.63 -26.36 -2.22
C GLY A 228 2.74 -26.24 -1.17
N ALA A 229 2.83 -25.16 -0.40
CA ALA A 229 3.83 -25.01 0.65
C ALA A 229 3.32 -24.10 1.78
N VAL A 230 3.75 -24.33 3.01
CA VAL A 230 3.34 -23.54 4.17
C VAL A 230 4.56 -23.17 5.02
N TYR A 231 4.61 -21.92 5.52
CA TYR A 231 5.68 -21.51 6.42
C TYR A 231 5.53 -22.17 7.80
N ALA A 232 6.59 -22.80 8.28
CA ALA A 232 6.70 -23.32 9.62
C ALA A 232 6.88 -22.21 10.68
N ASN A 233 6.82 -22.59 11.96
CA ASN A 233 6.91 -21.59 13.05
C ASN A 233 8.30 -20.97 13.21
N ASP A 234 9.33 -21.68 12.81
CA ASP A 234 10.74 -21.25 12.83
C ASP A 234 11.17 -20.48 11.57
N GLY A 235 10.25 -20.30 10.62
CA GLY A 235 10.50 -19.63 9.35
C GLY A 235 10.92 -20.55 8.21
N GLY A 236 11.02 -21.87 8.46
CA GLY A 236 11.18 -22.88 7.42
C GLY A 236 9.97 -22.95 6.49
N VAL A 237 10.12 -23.62 5.35
CA VAL A 237 9.04 -23.91 4.39
C VAL A 237 8.80 -25.40 4.40
N ALA A 238 7.57 -25.81 4.66
CA ALA A 238 7.09 -27.18 4.57
C ALA A 238 6.27 -27.34 3.29
N GLU A 239 6.61 -28.31 2.46
CA GLU A 239 5.97 -28.62 1.18
C GLU A 239 5.05 -29.85 1.29
#